data_bace62cc05dd698edea358f5e24d00b5
#
_entry.id   bace62cc05dd698edea358f5e24d00b5
#
_cell.length_a   1.000
_cell.length_b   1.000
_cell.length_c   1.000
_cell.angle_alpha   90.00
_cell.angle_beta   90.00
_cell.angle_gamma   90.00
#
_symmetry.space_group_name_H-M   'P 1'
#
loop_
_entity.id
_entity.type
_entity.pdbx_description
1 polymer ?
#
loop_
_entity_poly.entity_id
_entity_poly.type
_entity_poly.pdbx_seq_one_letter_code
_entity_poly.pdbx_strand_id
1 'polypeptide(L)'
;QPGASEEQEKVNKWLLKLSEVYGVKCIITTDSHYLSKNSQMIHKAYLQSKEEEREVDDFYQTTYLMEIPEMYDYMKYFDKETVTEAINNTAIIGNKIKEYSLSCSTIVPEAEVPKFEVENYFEKYYQRFTTLQEYANSSNIYDRYLLYLIEKGYQKKEIHAKVRRNDFTEEQKVERIAIELQEMALVTEKIKSSISSYYISTLELINIMWEEGDSLVGVARGSVTGMYTMYLIDLIQMNPLDWGLPHWRHISHEKAELSDLKKSAYIVIYMTKCGEPINMGCA
;
A
#
# COMPACT_ATOMS: atom_id res chain seq x y z
N GLN A 1 -6.21 -16.22 21.45
CA GLN A 1 -7.18 -16.62 20.42
C GLN A 1 -7.70 -18.03 20.71
N PRO A 2 -9.03 -18.27 20.72
CA PRO A 2 -9.58 -19.61 20.75
C PRO A 2 -9.10 -20.42 19.54
N GLY A 3 -8.68 -21.65 19.75
CA GLY A 3 -8.15 -22.49 18.69
C GLY A 3 -8.27 -23.97 19.04
N ALA A 4 -8.30 -24.81 18.00
CA ALA A 4 -8.45 -26.26 18.14
C ALA A 4 -7.07 -26.99 18.16
N SER A 5 -5.96 -26.31 17.84
CA SER A 5 -4.64 -26.94 17.77
C SER A 5 -3.86 -26.84 19.08
N GLU A 6 -2.97 -27.81 19.31
CA GLU A 6 -2.05 -27.80 20.47
C GLU A 6 -1.06 -26.64 20.39
N GLU A 7 -0.68 -26.21 19.17
CA GLU A 7 0.20 -25.07 18.93
C GLU A 7 -0.44 -23.80 19.43
N GLN A 8 -1.73 -23.57 19.12
CA GLN A 8 -2.47 -22.40 19.57
C GLN A 8 -2.60 -22.39 21.10
N GLU A 9 -2.84 -23.53 21.72
CA GLU A 9 -2.85 -23.68 23.19
C GLU A 9 -1.50 -23.27 23.81
N LYS A 10 -0.39 -23.74 23.25
CA LYS A 10 0.97 -23.38 23.70
C LYS A 10 1.22 -21.88 23.59
N VAL A 11 0.85 -21.28 22.46
CA VAL A 11 0.97 -19.83 22.25
C VAL A 11 0.14 -19.05 23.26
N ASN A 12 -1.10 -19.45 23.48
CA ASN A 12 -1.98 -18.78 24.44
C ASN A 12 -1.43 -18.85 25.89
N LYS A 13 -0.91 -20.00 26.30
CA LYS A 13 -0.25 -20.15 27.61
C LYS A 13 1.01 -19.27 27.73
N TRP A 14 1.74 -19.13 26.65
CA TRP A 14 2.92 -18.26 26.60
C TRP A 14 2.54 -16.78 26.70
N LEU A 15 1.52 -16.34 25.98
CA LEU A 15 1.00 -14.97 26.04
C LEU A 15 0.51 -14.62 27.45
N LEU A 16 -0.15 -15.55 28.16
CA LEU A 16 -0.57 -15.31 29.53
C LEU A 16 0.63 -15.09 30.47
N LYS A 17 1.69 -15.87 30.34
CA LYS A 17 2.93 -15.66 31.10
C LYS A 17 3.59 -14.32 30.80
N LEU A 18 3.62 -13.90 29.54
CA LEU A 18 4.14 -12.60 29.16
C LEU A 18 3.27 -11.46 29.73
N SER A 19 1.95 -11.64 29.74
CA SER A 19 1.01 -10.71 30.38
C SER A 19 1.37 -10.48 31.85
N GLU A 20 1.66 -11.54 32.60
CA GLU A 20 2.08 -11.46 34.01
C GLU A 20 3.43 -10.74 34.17
N VAL A 21 4.41 -11.10 33.34
CA VAL A 21 5.78 -10.52 33.40
C VAL A 21 5.80 -9.02 33.09
N TYR A 22 5.02 -8.62 32.09
CA TYR A 22 5.02 -7.22 31.62
C TYR A 22 3.88 -6.38 32.17
N GLY A 23 2.98 -6.94 32.96
CA GLY A 23 1.83 -6.23 33.50
C GLY A 23 0.83 -5.75 32.42
N VAL A 24 0.78 -6.41 31.26
CA VAL A 24 -0.10 -6.09 30.14
C VAL A 24 -1.27 -7.05 30.11
N LYS A 25 -2.50 -6.54 30.14
CA LYS A 25 -3.71 -7.37 30.14
C LYS A 25 -3.93 -8.09 28.82
N CYS A 26 -4.27 -9.38 28.91
CA CYS A 26 -4.70 -10.16 27.76
C CYS A 26 -6.16 -9.83 27.38
N ILE A 27 -6.45 -9.94 26.09
CA ILE A 27 -7.80 -9.93 25.52
C ILE A 27 -8.03 -11.21 24.71
N ILE A 28 -9.29 -11.57 24.49
CA ILE A 28 -9.65 -12.64 23.55
C ILE A 28 -10.01 -12.03 22.21
N THR A 29 -9.42 -12.55 21.14
CA THR A 29 -9.76 -12.24 19.75
C THR A 29 -10.05 -13.53 19.01
N THR A 30 -11.04 -13.56 18.12
CA THR A 30 -11.43 -14.75 17.36
C THR A 30 -10.88 -14.76 15.95
N ASP A 31 -10.18 -13.69 15.53
CA ASP A 31 -9.65 -13.55 14.16
C ASP A 31 -10.72 -13.88 13.10
N SER A 32 -11.90 -13.27 13.25
CA SER A 32 -13.10 -13.65 12.51
C SER A 32 -12.98 -13.37 11.02
N HIS A 33 -13.00 -14.42 10.20
CA HIS A 33 -13.01 -14.38 8.74
C HIS A 33 -14.41 -14.68 8.16
N TYR A 34 -15.30 -15.28 8.95
CA TYR A 34 -16.68 -15.57 8.58
C TYR A 34 -17.60 -15.52 9.80
N LEU A 35 -18.92 -15.42 9.56
CA LEU A 35 -19.88 -15.06 10.61
C LEU A 35 -20.17 -16.16 11.63
N SER A 36 -20.27 -17.40 11.20
CA SER A 36 -20.65 -18.51 12.07
C SER A 36 -20.00 -19.82 11.62
N LYS A 37 -19.96 -20.79 12.47
CA LYS A 37 -19.45 -22.13 12.16
C LYS A 37 -20.12 -22.72 10.90
N ASN A 38 -21.39 -22.48 10.68
CA ASN A 38 -22.13 -22.95 9.50
C ASN A 38 -21.68 -22.24 8.21
N SER A 39 -21.07 -21.06 8.29
CA SER A 39 -20.57 -20.30 7.13
C SER A 39 -19.17 -20.73 6.71
N GLN A 40 -18.53 -21.67 7.38
CA GLN A 40 -17.20 -22.17 7.04
C GLN A 40 -17.10 -22.70 5.61
N MET A 41 -18.12 -23.43 5.15
CA MET A 41 -18.13 -23.95 3.77
C MET A 41 -18.14 -22.84 2.73
N ILE A 42 -18.85 -21.75 2.99
CA ILE A 42 -18.91 -20.58 2.08
C ILE A 42 -17.53 -19.93 2.02
N HIS A 43 -16.89 -19.74 3.16
CA HIS A 43 -15.54 -19.19 3.23
C HIS A 43 -14.51 -20.09 2.53
N LYS A 44 -14.59 -21.41 2.72
CA LYS A 44 -13.76 -22.39 2.01
C LYS A 44 -13.96 -22.30 0.49
N ALA A 45 -15.19 -22.27 0.02
CA ALA A 45 -15.50 -22.12 -1.40
C ALA A 45 -14.94 -20.81 -1.98
N TYR A 46 -15.04 -19.70 -1.23
CA TYR A 46 -14.45 -18.43 -1.63
C TYR A 46 -12.92 -18.50 -1.76
N LEU A 47 -12.23 -19.14 -0.83
CA LEU A 47 -10.78 -19.28 -0.88
C LEU A 47 -10.32 -20.18 -2.04
N GLN A 48 -11.06 -21.27 -2.31
CA GLN A 48 -10.78 -22.18 -3.41
C GLN A 48 -11.15 -21.61 -4.78
N SER A 49 -11.97 -20.57 -4.85
CA SER A 49 -12.31 -19.89 -6.12
C SER A 49 -11.17 -19.07 -6.72
N LYS A 50 -10.11 -18.82 -5.96
CA LYS A 50 -8.88 -18.19 -6.44
C LYS A 50 -7.96 -19.29 -6.97
N GLU A 51 -7.30 -19.02 -8.10
CA GLU A 51 -6.51 -19.98 -8.90
C GLU A 51 -5.35 -20.70 -8.17
N GLU A 52 -5.12 -20.39 -6.91
CA GLU A 52 -4.11 -21.06 -6.08
C GLU A 52 -4.80 -22.01 -5.10
N GLU A 53 -4.47 -23.32 -5.19
CA GLU A 53 -4.80 -24.28 -4.14
C GLU A 53 -4.14 -23.85 -2.83
N ARG A 54 -4.92 -23.23 -1.96
CA ARG A 54 -4.48 -23.02 -0.58
C ARG A 54 -4.98 -24.17 0.27
N GLU A 55 -4.07 -24.82 0.99
CA GLU A 55 -4.45 -25.70 2.09
C GLU A 55 -5.16 -24.85 3.15
N VAL A 56 -6.48 -25.01 3.24
CA VAL A 56 -7.37 -24.09 3.94
C VAL A 56 -7.83 -24.67 5.29
N ASP A 57 -7.54 -25.97 5.56
CA ASP A 57 -8.39 -26.73 6.45
C ASP A 57 -8.15 -26.48 7.96
N ASP A 58 -6.93 -26.31 8.42
CA ASP A 58 -6.70 -26.25 9.87
C ASP A 58 -6.74 -24.82 10.44
N PHE A 59 -6.21 -23.84 9.73
CA PHE A 59 -6.13 -22.46 10.22
C PHE A 59 -7.51 -21.81 10.41
N TYR A 60 -8.43 -22.04 9.46
CA TYR A 60 -9.72 -21.36 9.45
C TYR A 60 -10.84 -22.07 10.21
N GLN A 61 -10.57 -23.18 10.91
CA GLN A 61 -11.60 -23.92 11.63
C GLN A 61 -12.27 -23.11 12.74
N THR A 62 -11.54 -22.22 13.37
CA THR A 62 -11.98 -21.45 14.54
C THR A 62 -11.99 -19.95 14.32
N THR A 63 -11.83 -19.49 13.06
CA THR A 63 -11.78 -18.06 12.72
C THR A 63 -13.16 -17.49 12.36
N TYR A 64 -14.13 -17.69 13.21
CA TYR A 64 -15.48 -17.14 13.05
C TYR A 64 -15.88 -16.30 14.27
N LEU A 65 -16.97 -15.53 14.13
CA LEU A 65 -17.50 -14.73 15.22
C LEU A 65 -18.14 -15.67 16.26
N MET A 66 -17.36 -16.00 17.30
CA MET A 66 -17.78 -16.94 18.34
C MET A 66 -18.67 -16.29 19.37
N GLU A 67 -19.64 -17.05 19.85
CA GLU A 67 -20.37 -16.74 21.05
C GLU A 67 -19.53 -17.00 22.32
N ILE A 68 -19.84 -16.30 23.42
CA ILE A 68 -19.10 -16.43 24.68
C ILE A 68 -19.00 -17.89 25.18
N PRO A 69 -20.06 -18.72 25.14
CA PRO A 69 -19.95 -20.12 25.54
C PRO A 69 -18.92 -20.91 24.73
N GLU A 70 -18.83 -20.67 23.42
CA GLU A 70 -17.86 -21.32 22.53
C GLU A 70 -16.42 -20.93 22.90
N MET A 71 -16.19 -19.68 23.29
CA MET A 71 -14.86 -19.23 23.76
C MET A 71 -14.40 -20.01 24.99
N TYR A 72 -15.31 -20.26 25.94
CA TYR A 72 -14.99 -21.12 27.11
C TYR A 72 -14.66 -22.54 26.68
N ASP A 73 -15.41 -23.12 25.74
CA ASP A 73 -15.18 -24.48 25.27
C ASP A 73 -13.82 -24.68 24.59
N TYR A 74 -13.46 -23.71 23.73
CA TYR A 74 -12.16 -23.73 23.04
C TYR A 74 -10.97 -23.38 23.93
N MET A 75 -11.21 -22.70 25.07
CA MET A 75 -10.16 -22.28 26.01
C MET A 75 -10.23 -23.00 27.36
N LYS A 76 -10.85 -24.20 27.43
CA LYS A 76 -11.02 -25.01 28.64
C LYS A 76 -9.73 -25.42 29.33
N TYR A 77 -8.58 -25.23 28.70
CA TYR A 77 -7.25 -25.44 29.29
C TYR A 77 -6.81 -24.29 30.21
N PHE A 78 -7.55 -23.21 30.27
CA PHE A 78 -7.48 -22.17 31.29
C PHE A 78 -8.66 -22.31 32.28
N ASP A 79 -8.48 -21.76 33.47
CA ASP A 79 -9.59 -21.61 34.40
C ASP A 79 -10.61 -20.59 33.90
N LYS A 80 -11.85 -20.69 34.35
CA LYS A 80 -12.95 -19.84 33.89
C LYS A 80 -12.72 -18.37 34.23
N GLU A 81 -12.02 -18.07 35.32
CA GLU A 81 -11.75 -16.70 35.76
C GLU A 81 -10.81 -15.98 34.79
N THR A 82 -9.71 -16.63 34.39
CA THR A 82 -8.75 -16.15 33.38
C THR A 82 -9.44 -15.85 32.05
N VAL A 83 -10.30 -16.76 31.58
CA VAL A 83 -11.03 -16.54 30.32
C VAL A 83 -12.02 -15.38 30.46
N THR A 84 -12.75 -15.31 31.58
CA THR A 84 -13.69 -14.20 31.85
C THR A 84 -12.99 -12.86 31.91
N GLU A 85 -11.83 -12.77 32.58
CA GLU A 85 -11.06 -11.55 32.63
C GLU A 85 -10.63 -11.10 31.22
N ALA A 86 -10.13 -12.01 30.41
CA ALA A 86 -9.69 -11.69 29.05
C ALA A 86 -10.86 -11.27 28.14
N ILE A 87 -12.07 -11.81 28.33
CA ILE A 87 -13.29 -11.34 27.66
C ILE A 87 -13.64 -9.91 28.12
N ASN A 88 -13.65 -9.66 29.43
CA ASN A 88 -13.98 -8.37 30.00
C ASN A 88 -12.98 -7.27 29.60
N ASN A 89 -11.73 -7.60 29.41
CA ASN A 89 -10.70 -6.67 28.96
C ASN A 89 -10.99 -6.10 27.56
N THR A 90 -11.71 -6.81 26.69
CA THR A 90 -12.17 -6.26 25.40
C THR A 90 -13.13 -5.10 25.59
N ALA A 91 -14.07 -5.21 26.55
CA ALA A 91 -14.98 -4.14 26.90
C ALA A 91 -14.25 -2.92 27.49
N ILE A 92 -13.19 -3.14 28.28
CA ILE A 92 -12.35 -2.05 28.80
C ILE A 92 -11.69 -1.26 27.67
N ILE A 93 -11.22 -1.94 26.60
CA ILE A 93 -10.68 -1.27 25.42
C ILE A 93 -11.80 -0.52 24.68
N GLY A 94 -12.95 -1.17 24.43
CA GLY A 94 -14.08 -0.54 23.77
C GLY A 94 -14.54 0.75 24.47
N ASN A 95 -14.58 0.73 25.80
CA ASN A 95 -14.97 1.89 26.60
C ASN A 95 -13.97 3.06 26.58
N LYS A 96 -12.73 2.82 26.15
CA LYS A 96 -11.74 3.90 25.94
C LYS A 96 -11.94 4.62 24.62
N ILE A 97 -12.61 4.01 23.66
CA ILE A 97 -12.86 4.58 22.34
C ILE A 97 -14.05 5.52 22.44
N LYS A 98 -13.80 6.79 22.11
CA LYS A 98 -14.86 7.80 22.02
C LYS A 98 -15.46 7.79 20.62
N GLU A 99 -16.70 8.24 20.50
CA GLU A 99 -17.30 8.44 19.19
C GLU A 99 -16.51 9.49 18.41
N TYR A 100 -16.07 9.14 17.23
CA TYR A 100 -15.36 10.04 16.30
C TYR A 100 -15.58 9.59 14.86
N SER A 101 -15.42 10.51 13.92
CA SER A 101 -15.49 10.21 12.50
C SER A 101 -14.08 9.98 11.95
N LEU A 102 -13.90 8.86 11.25
CA LEU A 102 -12.71 8.60 10.45
C LEU A 102 -12.81 9.24 9.05
N SER A 103 -13.97 9.80 8.71
CA SER A 103 -14.17 10.45 7.42
C SER A 103 -13.52 11.82 7.45
N CYS A 104 -12.46 12.00 6.69
CA CYS A 104 -11.81 13.26 6.42
C CYS A 104 -11.77 13.52 4.91
N SER A 105 -11.56 14.78 4.51
CA SER A 105 -11.28 15.11 3.11
C SER A 105 -10.00 14.43 2.66
N THR A 106 -9.95 14.05 1.39
CA THR A 106 -8.72 13.51 0.79
C THR A 106 -7.67 14.62 0.73
N ILE A 107 -6.50 14.36 1.30
CA ILE A 107 -5.34 15.24 1.25
C ILE A 107 -4.30 14.55 0.39
N VAL A 108 -3.86 15.21 -0.68
CA VAL A 108 -2.68 14.80 -1.44
C VAL A 108 -1.49 15.53 -0.84
N PRO A 109 -0.46 14.81 -0.37
CA PRO A 109 0.70 15.43 0.23
C PRO A 109 1.46 16.29 -0.78
N GLU A 110 2.09 17.35 -0.30
CA GLU A 110 2.92 18.25 -1.07
C GLU A 110 4.36 18.16 -0.56
N ALA A 111 5.26 17.68 -1.42
CA ALA A 111 6.69 17.61 -1.14
C ALA A 111 7.37 18.97 -1.45
N GLU A 112 8.48 19.24 -0.82
CA GLU A 112 9.33 20.36 -1.22
C GLU A 112 9.98 20.07 -2.58
N VAL A 113 9.83 21.00 -3.51
CA VAL A 113 10.43 20.90 -4.83
C VAL A 113 11.73 21.71 -4.85
N PRO A 114 12.89 21.07 -5.09
CA PRO A 114 14.15 21.78 -5.19
C PRO A 114 14.18 22.71 -6.42
N LYS A 115 15.16 23.58 -6.48
CA LYS A 115 15.37 24.38 -7.71
C LYS A 115 15.81 23.45 -8.85
N PHE A 116 15.13 23.55 -9.98
CA PHE A 116 15.40 22.75 -11.17
C PHE A 116 15.14 23.57 -12.43
N GLU A 117 15.69 23.12 -13.54
CA GLU A 117 15.43 23.63 -14.88
C GLU A 117 15.00 22.47 -15.77
N VAL A 118 13.90 22.60 -16.46
CA VAL A 118 13.41 21.61 -17.44
C VAL A 118 14.39 21.61 -18.62
N GLU A 119 14.90 20.44 -18.97
CA GLU A 119 15.88 20.30 -20.04
C GLU A 119 15.25 20.27 -21.44
N ASN A 120 13.94 20.15 -21.53
CA ASN A 120 13.17 20.01 -22.77
C ASN A 120 13.72 18.87 -23.67
N TYR A 121 14.18 17.77 -23.04
CA TYR A 121 14.74 16.63 -23.75
C TYR A 121 13.77 16.02 -24.77
N PHE A 122 12.46 16.09 -24.48
CA PHE A 122 11.40 15.58 -25.34
C PHE A 122 10.82 16.65 -26.28
N GLU A 123 11.42 17.83 -26.43
CA GLU A 123 10.87 18.94 -27.24
C GLU A 123 10.54 18.51 -28.68
N LYS A 124 11.38 17.67 -29.30
CA LYS A 124 11.16 17.14 -30.66
C LYS A 124 9.85 16.33 -30.81
N TYR A 125 9.28 15.89 -29.70
CA TYR A 125 8.04 15.12 -29.64
C TYR A 125 6.81 15.94 -29.24
N TYR A 126 6.93 17.22 -28.87
CA TYR A 126 5.84 18.04 -28.36
C TYR A 126 4.69 18.21 -29.36
N GLN A 127 5.00 18.33 -30.65
CA GLN A 127 3.97 18.44 -31.69
C GLN A 127 3.13 17.15 -31.83
N ARG A 128 3.73 15.99 -31.54
CA ARG A 128 3.06 14.70 -31.64
C ARG A 128 2.36 14.31 -30.34
N PHE A 129 2.97 14.61 -29.22
CA PHE A 129 2.49 14.29 -27.88
C PHE A 129 2.35 15.58 -27.07
N THR A 130 1.22 16.27 -27.25
CA THR A 130 0.98 17.61 -26.66
C THR A 130 1.05 17.59 -25.13
N THR A 131 0.72 16.47 -24.49
CA THR A 131 0.81 16.32 -23.04
C THR A 131 2.22 16.59 -22.49
N LEU A 132 3.27 16.24 -23.22
CA LEU A 132 4.64 16.56 -22.81
C LEU A 132 4.87 18.07 -22.74
N GLN A 133 4.37 18.81 -23.74
CA GLN A 133 4.45 20.27 -23.77
C GLN A 133 3.59 20.91 -22.67
N GLU A 134 2.42 20.34 -22.40
CA GLU A 134 1.54 20.78 -21.33
C GLU A 134 2.21 20.66 -19.97
N TYR A 135 2.90 19.53 -19.71
CA TYR A 135 3.67 19.34 -18.49
C TYR A 135 4.87 20.28 -18.41
N ALA A 136 5.61 20.47 -19.49
CA ALA A 136 6.76 21.39 -19.54
C ALA A 136 6.37 22.84 -19.24
N ASN A 137 5.19 23.26 -19.69
CA ASN A 137 4.67 24.62 -19.54
C ASN A 137 3.60 24.76 -18.43
N SER A 138 3.37 23.71 -17.64
CA SER A 138 2.35 23.71 -16.59
C SER A 138 2.61 24.85 -15.59
N SER A 139 1.56 25.50 -15.14
CA SER A 139 1.64 26.43 -14.00
C SER A 139 1.91 25.71 -12.68
N ASN A 140 1.59 24.42 -12.62
CA ASN A 140 1.86 23.57 -11.46
C ASN A 140 3.33 23.17 -11.42
N ILE A 141 4.03 23.53 -10.36
CA ILE A 141 5.45 23.21 -10.19
C ILE A 141 5.71 21.69 -10.13
N TYR A 142 4.77 20.92 -9.60
CA TYR A 142 4.90 19.47 -9.47
C TYR A 142 4.87 18.76 -10.82
N ASP A 143 4.07 19.25 -11.78
CA ASP A 143 4.01 18.68 -13.13
C ASP A 143 5.35 18.89 -13.84
N ARG A 144 5.86 20.13 -13.80
CA ARG A 144 7.17 20.44 -14.39
C ARG A 144 8.29 19.65 -13.75
N TYR A 145 8.28 19.52 -12.44
CA TYR A 145 9.30 18.77 -11.72
C TYR A 145 9.22 17.27 -12.01
N LEU A 146 8.02 16.72 -12.10
CA LEU A 146 7.84 15.32 -12.50
C LEU A 146 8.39 15.06 -13.90
N LEU A 147 8.09 15.94 -14.88
CA LEU A 147 8.65 15.82 -16.22
C LEU A 147 10.19 15.90 -16.19
N TYR A 148 10.75 16.84 -15.45
CA TYR A 148 12.20 16.95 -15.28
C TYR A 148 12.82 15.64 -14.74
N LEU A 149 12.22 15.04 -13.72
CA LEU A 149 12.69 13.76 -13.17
C LEU A 149 12.59 12.62 -14.19
N ILE A 150 11.51 12.59 -14.98
CA ILE A 150 11.32 11.62 -16.07
C ILE A 150 12.41 11.79 -17.15
N GLU A 151 12.70 13.03 -17.57
CA GLU A 151 13.75 13.33 -18.55
C GLU A 151 15.13 12.86 -18.04
N LYS A 152 15.47 13.17 -16.81
CA LYS A 152 16.70 12.73 -16.16
C LYS A 152 16.80 11.20 -16.08
N GLY A 153 15.74 10.58 -15.64
CA GLY A 153 15.67 9.12 -15.55
C GLY A 153 15.76 8.44 -16.91
N TYR A 154 15.13 9.01 -17.94
CA TYR A 154 15.21 8.51 -19.30
C TYR A 154 16.65 8.56 -19.83
N GLN A 155 17.33 9.68 -19.66
CA GLN A 155 18.73 9.81 -20.03
C GLN A 155 19.61 8.77 -19.29
N LYS A 156 19.45 8.67 -17.99
CA LYS A 156 20.20 7.73 -17.14
C LYS A 156 19.97 6.27 -17.52
N LYS A 157 18.72 5.87 -17.70
CA LYS A 157 18.32 4.46 -17.83
C LYS A 157 18.19 3.96 -19.25
N GLU A 158 17.91 4.83 -20.22
CA GLU A 158 17.68 4.45 -21.62
C GLU A 158 18.82 4.86 -22.54
N ILE A 159 19.41 6.04 -22.34
CA ILE A 159 20.49 6.52 -23.21
C ILE A 159 21.83 5.98 -22.75
N HIS A 160 22.11 6.04 -21.45
CA HIS A 160 23.40 5.61 -20.90
C HIS A 160 23.40 4.16 -20.42
N ALA A 161 22.30 3.42 -20.60
CA ALA A 161 22.21 2.02 -20.21
C ALA A 161 23.19 1.15 -21.03
N LYS A 162 23.96 0.32 -20.33
CA LYS A 162 24.90 -0.63 -20.97
C LYS A 162 24.20 -1.82 -21.62
N VAL A 163 22.98 -2.16 -21.20
CA VAL A 163 22.21 -3.31 -21.67
C VAL A 163 20.77 -2.89 -21.90
N ARG A 164 20.30 -3.10 -23.13
CA ARG A 164 18.86 -2.95 -23.46
C ARG A 164 18.20 -4.31 -23.37
N ARG A 165 17.08 -4.39 -22.66
CA ARG A 165 16.34 -5.64 -22.45
C ARG A 165 15.06 -5.74 -23.29
N ASN A 166 14.67 -4.66 -23.97
CA ASN A 166 13.48 -4.64 -24.83
C ASN A 166 13.79 -3.95 -26.16
N ASP A 167 12.96 -4.25 -27.17
CA ASP A 167 13.10 -3.76 -28.54
C ASP A 167 12.26 -2.50 -28.82
N PHE A 168 11.72 -1.84 -27.79
CA PHE A 168 10.95 -0.63 -27.97
C PHE A 168 11.82 0.50 -28.53
N THR A 169 11.30 1.17 -29.58
CA THR A 169 11.93 2.36 -30.13
C THR A 169 11.84 3.53 -29.15
N GLU A 170 12.66 4.55 -29.35
CA GLU A 170 12.59 5.77 -28.56
C GLU A 170 11.18 6.38 -28.61
N GLU A 171 10.60 6.45 -29.80
CA GLU A 171 9.26 7.00 -30.01
C GLU A 171 8.19 6.25 -29.24
N GLN A 172 8.21 4.92 -29.25
CA GLN A 172 7.26 4.08 -28.47
C GLN A 172 7.42 4.28 -26.96
N LYS A 173 8.64 4.48 -26.49
CA LYS A 173 8.90 4.79 -25.07
C LYS A 173 8.36 6.17 -24.69
N VAL A 174 8.57 7.17 -25.54
CA VAL A 174 8.07 8.53 -25.32
C VAL A 174 6.54 8.57 -25.43
N GLU A 175 5.94 7.83 -26.36
CA GLU A 175 4.50 7.65 -26.43
C GLU A 175 3.93 7.07 -25.14
N ARG A 176 4.60 6.06 -24.57
CA ARG A 176 4.20 5.47 -23.28
C ARG A 176 4.27 6.50 -22.15
N ILE A 177 5.31 7.33 -22.10
CA ILE A 177 5.42 8.43 -21.13
C ILE A 177 4.24 9.41 -21.31
N ALA A 178 3.97 9.83 -22.54
CA ALA A 178 2.90 10.77 -22.84
C ALA A 178 1.51 10.24 -22.42
N ILE A 179 1.23 8.96 -22.69
CA ILE A 179 -0.02 8.31 -22.29
C ILE A 179 -0.15 8.30 -20.76
N GLU A 180 0.89 7.92 -20.03
CA GLU A 180 0.86 7.88 -18.57
C GLU A 180 0.68 9.27 -17.96
N LEU A 181 1.35 10.29 -18.49
CA LEU A 181 1.18 11.68 -18.07
C LEU A 181 -0.23 12.20 -18.40
N GLN A 182 -0.81 11.82 -19.52
CA GLN A 182 -2.19 12.17 -19.88
C GLN A 182 -3.19 11.59 -18.88
N GLU A 183 -3.04 10.32 -18.51
CA GLU A 183 -3.88 9.69 -17.49
C GLU A 183 -3.74 10.39 -16.13
N MET A 184 -2.53 10.79 -15.74
CA MET A 184 -2.30 11.56 -14.52
C MET A 184 -2.98 12.93 -14.56
N ALA A 185 -2.93 13.63 -15.69
CA ALA A 185 -3.60 14.92 -15.87
C ALA A 185 -5.12 14.80 -15.76
N LEU A 186 -5.71 13.81 -16.43
CA LEU A 186 -7.15 13.54 -16.36
C LEU A 186 -7.62 13.16 -14.95
N VAL A 187 -6.81 12.36 -14.23
CA VAL A 187 -7.08 12.04 -12.83
C VAL A 187 -6.99 13.29 -11.96
N THR A 188 -5.94 14.11 -12.14
CA THR A 188 -5.76 15.39 -11.41
C THR A 188 -6.96 16.31 -11.57
N GLU A 189 -7.47 16.44 -12.80
CA GLU A 189 -8.68 17.23 -13.10
C GLU A 189 -9.91 16.68 -12.35
N LYS A 190 -10.08 15.36 -12.37
CA LYS A 190 -11.23 14.70 -11.76
C LYS A 190 -11.24 14.81 -10.23
N ILE A 191 -10.08 14.63 -9.58
CA ILE A 191 -9.95 14.68 -8.12
C ILE A 191 -9.67 16.07 -7.57
N LYS A 192 -9.35 17.04 -8.44
CA LYS A 192 -8.96 18.41 -8.11
C LYS A 192 -7.75 18.51 -7.17
N SER A 193 -6.82 17.56 -7.31
CA SER A 193 -5.58 17.50 -6.56
C SER A 193 -4.45 16.95 -7.42
N SER A 194 -3.23 17.45 -7.26
CA SER A 194 -2.10 17.09 -8.12
C SER A 194 -1.63 15.65 -7.88
N ILE A 195 -1.81 14.79 -8.86
CA ILE A 195 -1.23 13.44 -8.85
C ILE A 195 0.30 13.48 -8.98
N SER A 196 0.84 14.46 -9.68
CA SER A 196 2.30 14.67 -9.75
C SER A 196 2.90 14.87 -8.35
N SER A 197 2.25 15.69 -7.51
CA SER A 197 2.66 15.89 -6.11
C SER A 197 2.67 14.58 -5.32
N TYR A 198 1.65 13.73 -5.49
CA TYR A 198 1.58 12.42 -4.84
C TYR A 198 2.81 11.53 -5.15
N TYR A 199 3.18 11.44 -6.43
CA TYR A 199 4.34 10.61 -6.81
C TYR A 199 5.66 11.20 -6.34
N ILE A 200 5.81 12.52 -6.37
CA ILE A 200 6.99 13.22 -5.87
C ILE A 200 7.14 13.00 -4.35
N SER A 201 6.07 13.17 -3.59
CA SER A 201 6.08 12.90 -2.14
C SER A 201 6.40 11.43 -1.82
N THR A 202 5.88 10.51 -2.63
CA THR A 202 6.19 9.08 -2.47
C THR A 202 7.67 8.79 -2.77
N LEU A 203 8.21 9.42 -3.81
CA LEU A 203 9.64 9.30 -4.15
C LEU A 203 10.52 9.85 -3.02
N GLU A 204 10.17 10.99 -2.45
CA GLU A 204 10.89 11.58 -1.32
C GLU A 204 10.91 10.63 -0.11
N LEU A 205 9.76 10.01 0.22
CA LEU A 205 9.71 9.00 1.28
C LEU A 205 10.62 7.80 0.98
N ILE A 206 10.66 7.33 -0.27
CA ILE A 206 11.54 6.23 -0.66
C ILE A 206 13.01 6.63 -0.52
N ASN A 207 13.38 7.85 -0.92
CA ASN A 207 14.74 8.36 -0.77
C ASN A 207 15.14 8.47 0.70
N ILE A 208 14.28 8.99 1.55
CA ILE A 208 14.51 9.02 3.01
C ILE A 208 14.71 7.61 3.57
N MET A 209 13.93 6.63 3.13
CA MET A 209 14.10 5.23 3.55
C MET A 209 15.47 4.67 3.14
N TRP A 210 15.96 4.98 1.93
CA TRP A 210 17.25 4.55 1.43
C TRP A 210 18.41 5.26 2.14
N GLU A 211 18.34 6.59 2.25
CA GLU A 211 19.47 7.43 2.63
C GLU A 211 19.59 7.64 4.15
N GLU A 212 18.46 7.78 4.84
CA GLU A 212 18.43 8.07 6.27
C GLU A 212 17.93 6.90 7.12
N GLY A 213 17.03 6.08 6.55
CA GLY A 213 16.38 4.98 7.25
C GLY A 213 17.18 3.70 7.33
N ASP A 214 18.30 3.59 6.62
CA ASP A 214 19.10 2.36 6.45
C ASP A 214 18.19 1.13 6.15
N SER A 215 17.18 1.35 5.32
CA SER A 215 16.11 0.40 5.04
C SER A 215 16.19 -0.10 3.61
N LEU A 216 16.00 -1.39 3.41
CA LEU A 216 15.87 -1.97 2.07
C LEU A 216 14.46 -1.74 1.54
N VAL A 217 14.36 -0.96 0.46
CA VAL A 217 13.10 -0.79 -0.27
C VAL A 217 12.96 -1.88 -1.32
N GLY A 218 11.80 -2.52 -1.38
CA GLY A 218 11.54 -3.57 -2.37
C GLY A 218 11.61 -3.05 -3.81
N VAL A 219 11.98 -3.95 -4.74
CA VAL A 219 12.17 -3.62 -6.17
C VAL A 219 10.93 -3.04 -6.82
N ALA A 220 9.78 -3.61 -6.51
CA ALA A 220 8.47 -3.15 -6.97
C ALA A 220 7.35 -3.94 -6.27
N ARG A 221 6.21 -3.31 -5.98
CA ARG A 221 5.04 -3.98 -5.41
C ARG A 221 3.75 -3.25 -5.81
N GLY A 222 2.70 -4.04 -6.04
CA GLY A 222 1.37 -3.52 -6.37
C GLY A 222 1.25 -3.07 -7.83
N SER A 223 0.18 -2.34 -8.14
CA SER A 223 -0.16 -1.96 -9.51
C SER A 223 0.78 -0.91 -10.12
N VAL A 224 1.48 -0.13 -9.31
CA VAL A 224 2.47 0.87 -9.75
C VAL A 224 3.59 0.26 -10.58
N THR A 225 3.82 -1.05 -10.45
CA THR A 225 4.79 -1.80 -11.27
C THR A 225 4.51 -1.72 -12.77
N GLY A 226 3.29 -1.35 -13.17
CA GLY A 226 2.94 -1.13 -14.57
C GLY A 226 3.28 0.26 -15.12
N MET A 227 3.81 1.18 -14.31
CA MET A 227 4.09 2.56 -14.70
C MET A 227 5.54 2.75 -15.13
N TYR A 228 5.74 3.07 -16.41
CA TYR A 228 7.07 3.31 -16.96
C TYR A 228 7.68 4.62 -16.43
N THR A 229 6.85 5.65 -16.28
CA THR A 229 7.28 6.92 -15.66
C THR A 229 7.80 6.72 -14.24
N MET A 230 7.19 5.84 -13.46
CA MET A 230 7.61 5.53 -12.08
C MET A 230 8.93 4.75 -12.04
N TYR A 231 9.19 3.91 -13.05
CA TYR A 231 10.50 3.30 -13.24
C TYR A 231 11.57 4.36 -13.55
N LEU A 232 11.26 5.30 -14.42
CA LEU A 232 12.22 6.35 -14.80
C LEU A 232 12.65 7.21 -13.61
N ILE A 233 11.73 7.57 -12.73
CA ILE A 233 12.02 8.40 -11.55
C ILE A 233 12.57 7.62 -10.34
N ASP A 234 12.94 6.36 -10.50
CA ASP A 234 13.46 5.48 -9.42
C ASP A 234 12.44 5.13 -8.30
N LEU A 235 11.13 5.38 -8.51
CA LEU A 235 10.09 4.98 -7.56
C LEU A 235 9.92 3.45 -7.54
N ILE A 236 10.11 2.80 -8.68
CA ILE A 236 10.22 1.35 -8.82
C ILE A 236 11.51 0.98 -9.57
N GLN A 237 12.05 -0.20 -9.28
CA GLN A 237 13.33 -0.65 -9.88
C GLN A 237 13.13 -1.58 -11.09
N MET A 238 11.90 -2.01 -11.35
CA MET A 238 11.56 -2.92 -12.44
C MET A 238 11.02 -2.13 -13.63
N ASN A 239 11.61 -2.35 -14.83
CA ASN A 239 11.10 -1.74 -16.06
C ASN A 239 9.84 -2.48 -16.54
N PRO A 240 8.65 -1.86 -16.52
CA PRO A 240 7.41 -2.52 -16.95
C PRO A 240 7.38 -2.89 -18.44
N LEU A 241 8.17 -2.23 -19.28
CA LEU A 241 8.22 -2.53 -20.71
C LEU A 241 8.87 -3.89 -20.97
N ASP A 242 9.84 -4.30 -20.14
CA ASP A 242 10.50 -5.60 -20.27
C ASP A 242 9.54 -6.79 -20.01
N TRP A 243 8.41 -6.52 -19.35
CA TRP A 243 7.41 -7.52 -18.93
C TRP A 243 6.04 -7.31 -19.59
N GLY A 244 5.90 -6.35 -20.49
CA GLY A 244 4.63 -6.05 -21.14
C GLY A 244 3.52 -5.60 -20.18
N LEU A 245 3.87 -4.97 -19.04
CA LEU A 245 2.90 -4.57 -18.02
C LEU A 245 2.14 -3.31 -18.44
N PRO A 246 0.81 -3.32 -18.35
CA PRO A 246 0.00 -2.19 -18.76
C PRO A 246 -0.13 -1.13 -17.63
N HIS A 247 -0.06 0.16 -17.98
CA HIS A 247 -0.21 1.30 -17.05
C HIS A 247 -1.61 1.38 -16.42
N TRP A 248 -2.66 1.04 -17.18
CA TRP A 248 -4.06 1.14 -16.77
C TRP A 248 -4.42 0.27 -15.55
N ARG A 249 -3.57 -0.67 -15.17
CA ARG A 249 -3.73 -1.40 -13.90
C ARG A 249 -3.56 -0.49 -12.68
N HIS A 250 -2.72 0.54 -12.80
CA HIS A 250 -2.41 1.45 -11.71
C HIS A 250 -3.25 2.72 -11.80
N ILE A 251 -3.18 3.41 -12.93
CA ILE A 251 -3.86 4.68 -13.14
C ILE A 251 -4.73 4.61 -14.40
N SER A 252 -5.99 5.02 -14.24
CA SER A 252 -6.94 5.23 -15.32
C SER A 252 -7.97 6.23 -14.85
N HIS A 253 -8.19 7.28 -15.64
CA HIS A 253 -9.20 8.29 -15.33
C HIS A 253 -10.62 7.74 -15.28
N GLU A 254 -10.91 6.64 -16.00
CA GLU A 254 -12.21 5.96 -15.96
C GLU A 254 -12.50 5.36 -14.58
N LYS A 255 -11.46 4.89 -13.88
CA LYS A 255 -11.55 4.28 -12.54
C LYS A 255 -11.37 5.29 -11.43
N ALA A 256 -10.96 6.52 -11.74
CA ALA A 256 -10.71 7.56 -10.76
C ALA A 256 -12.01 8.12 -10.19
N GLU A 257 -12.70 7.32 -9.39
CA GLU A 257 -13.69 7.83 -8.45
C GLU A 257 -13.00 8.21 -7.14
N LEU A 258 -13.50 9.28 -6.49
CA LEU A 258 -12.96 9.74 -5.19
C LEU A 258 -12.86 8.60 -4.14
N SER A 259 -13.70 7.57 -4.25
CA SER A 259 -13.70 6.39 -3.41
C SER A 259 -12.51 5.46 -3.65
N ASP A 260 -12.00 5.36 -4.87
CA ASP A 260 -10.91 4.44 -5.22
C ASP A 260 -9.54 5.01 -4.90
N LEU A 261 -9.38 6.32 -5.02
CA LEU A 261 -8.20 7.03 -4.53
C LEU A 261 -8.12 7.05 -3.01
N LYS A 262 -9.24 7.12 -2.31
CA LYS A 262 -9.30 6.93 -0.84
C LYS A 262 -8.77 5.56 -0.42
N LYS A 263 -8.98 4.52 -1.22
CA LYS A 263 -8.46 3.16 -0.96
C LYS A 263 -6.98 2.99 -1.34
N SER A 264 -6.49 3.74 -2.31
CA SER A 264 -5.08 3.68 -2.76
C SER A 264 -4.13 4.50 -1.89
N ALA A 265 -4.64 5.49 -1.16
CA ALA A 265 -3.85 6.38 -0.31
C ALA A 265 -3.42 5.77 1.04
N TYR A 266 -3.81 4.53 1.34
CA TYR A 266 -3.30 3.84 2.51
C TYR A 266 -1.98 3.14 2.19
N ILE A 267 -0.90 3.90 2.06
CA ILE A 267 0.44 3.34 2.28
C ILE A 267 0.62 3.28 3.79
N VAL A 268 0.32 2.13 4.37
CA VAL A 268 0.70 1.86 5.76
C VAL A 268 2.18 1.55 5.75
N ILE A 269 3.00 2.55 6.00
CA ILE A 269 4.44 2.38 6.19
C ILE A 269 4.63 1.95 7.65
N TYR A 270 4.87 0.67 7.88
CA TYR A 270 5.39 0.19 9.15
C TYR A 270 6.91 0.43 9.15
N MET A 271 7.34 1.54 9.71
CA MET A 271 8.75 1.76 10.02
C MET A 271 8.99 1.35 11.47
N THR A 272 9.69 0.24 11.67
CA THR A 272 10.27 -0.09 12.96
C THR A 272 11.76 0.19 12.88
N LYS A 273 12.19 1.36 13.34
CA LYS A 273 13.59 1.58 13.69
C LYS A 273 13.71 1.19 15.17
N CYS A 274 14.33 0.04 15.43
CA CYS A 274 14.76 -0.38 16.78
C CYS A 274 13.75 -0.08 17.92
N GLY A 275 12.49 -0.49 17.77
CA GLY A 275 11.54 -0.57 18.89
C GLY A 275 10.85 0.72 19.32
N GLU A 276 11.05 1.86 18.67
CA GLU A 276 10.31 3.07 18.99
C GLU A 276 9.26 3.41 17.92
N PRO A 277 7.98 3.63 18.32
CA PRO A 277 6.94 4.05 17.38
C PRO A 277 7.19 5.50 16.96
N ILE A 278 7.22 5.77 15.66
CA ILE A 278 7.19 7.13 15.14
C ILE A 278 5.80 7.70 15.41
N ASN A 279 5.75 8.67 16.29
CA ASN A 279 4.54 9.40 16.63
C ASN A 279 4.26 10.41 15.51
N MET A 280 3.52 9.99 14.47
CA MET A 280 3.00 10.92 13.47
C MET A 280 1.83 11.67 14.08
N GLY A 281 2.12 12.83 14.67
CA GLY A 281 1.10 13.76 15.12
C GLY A 281 0.25 14.18 13.92
N CYS A 282 -1.05 13.87 13.99
CA CYS A 282 -2.03 14.53 13.14
C CYS A 282 -2.03 16.02 13.49
N ALA A 283 -1.53 16.86 12.58
CA ALA A 283 -1.76 18.29 12.61
C ALA A 283 -3.09 18.61 11.93
#